data_7c75386822829a141133954e33201552
#
_entry.id   7c75386822829a141133954e33201552
#
_cell.length_a   1.000
_cell.length_b   1.000
_cell.length_c   1.000
_cell.angle_alpha   90.00
_cell.angle_beta   90.00
_cell.angle_gamma   90.00
#
_symmetry.space_group_name_H-M   'P 1'
#
loop_
_entity.id
_entity.type
_entity.pdbx_description
1 polymer ?
#
loop_
_entity_poly.entity_id
_entity_poly.type
_entity_poly.pdbx_seq_one_letter_code
_entity_poly.pdbx_strand_id
1 'polypeptide(L)'
;RFAKIVPAGNFLVVTNHKYKDLVLQHIPEIGEKQVLCEPIGRNTAPCIAYAAYTLLRENPDAEMIVTPSDHLILNEDDFRTIIGECLEFADRHDALLTVGIKPTRPDTGYGYIQVSDDHTISKVKCFTEKPDLELAQTFLQTGEFYWNSGIFIWKVQAIVEAFRKYLPEHHA
;
A
#
# COMPACT_ATOMS: atom_id res chain seq x y z
N ARG A 1 0.48 -13.11 8.81
CA ARG A 1 -0.12 -13.19 7.46
C ARG A 1 0.90 -13.00 6.33
N PHE A 2 1.63 -11.89 6.29
CA PHE A 2 2.63 -11.63 5.23
C PHE A 2 3.81 -12.60 5.22
N ALA A 3 4.18 -13.19 6.35
CA ALA A 3 5.23 -14.22 6.41
C ALA A 3 4.91 -15.48 5.61
N LYS A 4 3.66 -15.67 5.20
CA LYS A 4 3.24 -16.73 4.27
C LYS A 4 3.34 -16.31 2.79
N ILE A 5 3.60 -15.02 2.52
CA ILE A 5 3.73 -14.46 1.16
C ILE A 5 5.20 -14.20 0.85
N VAL A 6 5.91 -13.56 1.77
CA VAL A 6 7.34 -13.20 1.63
C VAL A 6 8.14 -13.63 2.85
N PRO A 7 9.43 -13.99 2.70
CA PRO A 7 10.31 -14.30 3.82
C PRO A 7 10.49 -13.10 4.77
N ALA A 8 10.70 -13.35 6.05
CA ALA A 8 10.90 -12.30 7.05
C ALA A 8 12.09 -11.37 6.71
N GLY A 9 13.11 -11.89 6.03
CA GLY A 9 14.24 -11.11 5.54
C GLY A 9 13.87 -10.00 4.55
N ASN A 10 12.70 -10.10 3.91
CA ASN A 10 12.21 -9.11 2.94
C ASN A 10 11.21 -8.11 3.55
N PHE A 11 11.02 -8.12 4.87
CA PHE A 11 10.18 -7.13 5.54
C PHE A 11 10.96 -5.87 5.81
N LEU A 12 10.33 -4.73 5.53
CA LEU A 12 10.77 -3.42 5.99
C LEU A 12 9.67 -2.79 6.84
N VAL A 13 10.05 -2.25 7.98
CA VAL A 13 9.15 -1.49 8.85
C VAL A 13 9.60 -0.05 8.86
N VAL A 14 8.76 0.84 8.35
CA VAL A 14 9.03 2.28 8.41
C VAL A 14 8.31 2.86 9.62
N THR A 15 9.04 3.51 10.50
CA THR A 15 8.51 4.03 11.76
C THR A 15 9.29 5.25 12.25
N ASN A 16 8.84 5.83 13.36
CA ASN A 16 9.58 6.87 14.06
C ASN A 16 10.70 6.24 14.91
N HIS A 17 11.81 6.94 15.05
CA HIS A 17 12.98 6.49 15.83
C HIS A 17 12.64 6.06 17.26
N LYS A 18 11.63 6.68 17.88
CA LYS A 18 11.16 6.35 19.23
C LYS A 18 10.56 4.93 19.36
N TYR A 19 10.11 4.36 18.24
CA TYR A 19 9.44 3.06 18.23
C TYR A 19 10.33 1.94 17.70
N LYS A 20 11.58 2.22 17.32
CA LYS A 20 12.51 1.21 16.77
C LYS A 20 12.67 0.00 17.68
N ASP A 21 12.99 0.23 18.96
CA ASP A 21 13.22 -0.85 19.92
C ASP A 21 11.93 -1.66 20.18
N LEU A 22 10.78 -0.98 20.21
CA LEU A 22 9.48 -1.63 20.35
C LEU A 22 9.16 -2.54 19.15
N VAL A 23 9.46 -2.08 17.94
CA VAL A 23 9.29 -2.89 16.71
C VAL A 23 10.16 -4.14 16.77
N LEU A 24 11.45 -4.00 17.10
CA LEU A 24 12.38 -5.13 17.22
C LEU A 24 11.98 -6.10 18.34
N GLN A 25 11.41 -5.61 19.42
CA GLN A 25 10.89 -6.44 20.50
C GLN A 25 9.66 -7.24 20.07
N HIS A 26 8.76 -6.64 19.27
CA HIS A 26 7.49 -7.26 18.86
C HIS A 26 7.62 -8.15 17.62
N ILE A 27 8.66 -7.93 16.80
CA ILE A 27 8.92 -8.70 15.58
C ILE A 27 10.37 -9.20 15.64
N PRO A 28 10.67 -10.21 16.47
CA PRO A 28 12.05 -10.68 16.68
C PRO A 28 12.65 -11.35 15.43
N GLU A 29 11.83 -11.65 14.42
CA GLU A 29 12.27 -12.25 13.15
C GLU A 29 12.96 -11.26 12.21
N ILE A 30 12.87 -9.94 12.48
CA ILE A 30 13.53 -8.90 11.67
C ILE A 30 14.74 -8.31 12.40
N GLY A 31 15.73 -7.89 11.62
CA GLY A 31 16.92 -7.22 12.14
C GLY A 31 16.81 -5.69 12.11
N GLU A 32 17.75 -5.01 12.78
CA GLU A 32 17.78 -3.54 12.86
C GLU A 32 17.80 -2.84 11.50
N LYS A 33 18.44 -3.43 10.49
CA LYS A 33 18.51 -2.87 9.12
C LYS A 33 17.17 -2.84 8.42
N GLN A 34 16.22 -3.64 8.88
CA GLN A 34 14.87 -3.72 8.33
C GLN A 34 13.91 -2.71 8.97
N VAL A 35 14.37 -1.98 10.00
CA VAL A 35 13.58 -0.92 10.63
C VAL A 35 14.12 0.43 10.16
N LEU A 36 13.40 1.03 9.23
CA LEU A 36 13.70 2.34 8.65
C LEU A 36 13.07 3.42 9.53
N CYS A 37 13.90 4.26 10.13
CA CYS A 37 13.43 5.35 10.98
C CYS A 37 13.31 6.64 10.20
N GLU A 38 12.10 7.15 10.05
CA GLU A 38 11.86 8.46 9.45
C GLU A 38 12.41 9.55 10.36
N PRO A 39 13.16 10.52 9.83
CA PRO A 39 13.63 11.67 10.62
C PRO A 39 12.46 12.57 11.04
N ILE A 40 11.42 12.68 10.20
CA ILE A 40 10.22 13.47 10.42
C ILE A 40 9.03 12.71 9.81
N GLY A 41 7.99 12.41 10.58
CA GLY A 41 6.77 11.82 10.06
C GLY A 41 6.01 12.80 9.16
N ARG A 42 5.86 12.47 7.87
CA ARG A 42 5.22 13.33 6.86
C ARG A 42 4.20 12.56 6.02
N ASN A 43 3.22 11.92 6.65
CA ASN A 43 2.20 11.14 5.94
C ASN A 43 2.76 9.94 5.13
N THR A 44 1.90 9.33 4.30
CA THR A 44 2.16 8.05 3.64
C THR A 44 3.17 8.15 2.49
N ALA A 45 3.08 9.19 1.64
CA ALA A 45 3.90 9.27 0.44
C ALA A 45 5.42 9.38 0.73
N PRO A 46 5.91 10.24 1.64
CA PRO A 46 7.32 10.27 2.03
C PRO A 46 7.79 8.97 2.70
N CYS A 47 6.94 8.34 3.51
CA CYS A 47 7.22 7.05 4.11
C CYS A 47 7.49 5.97 3.04
N ILE A 48 6.61 5.88 2.04
CA ILE A 48 6.77 4.97 0.91
C ILE A 48 8.01 5.31 0.08
N ALA A 49 8.25 6.61 -0.18
CA ALA A 49 9.41 7.05 -0.93
C ALA A 49 10.71 6.62 -0.25
N TYR A 50 10.81 6.80 1.07
CA TYR A 50 11.99 6.41 1.84
C TYR A 50 12.29 4.90 1.71
N ALA A 51 11.26 4.05 1.84
CA ALA A 51 11.40 2.61 1.64
C ALA A 51 11.74 2.27 0.18
N ALA A 52 11.07 2.91 -0.79
CA ALA A 52 11.29 2.66 -2.21
C ALA A 52 12.72 3.00 -2.66
N TYR A 53 13.24 4.17 -2.26
CA TYR A 53 14.62 4.55 -2.58
C TYR A 53 15.66 3.66 -1.88
N THR A 54 15.36 3.18 -0.68
CA THR A 54 16.22 2.22 0.01
C THR A 54 16.28 0.90 -0.77
N LEU A 55 15.13 0.35 -1.14
CA LEU A 55 15.03 -0.89 -1.91
C LEU A 55 15.62 -0.76 -3.32
N LEU A 56 15.39 0.36 -4.01
CA LEU A 56 15.92 0.58 -5.35
C LEU A 56 17.46 0.47 -5.39
N ARG A 57 18.13 0.88 -4.32
CA ARG A 57 19.60 0.79 -4.21
C ARG A 57 20.08 -0.64 -3.97
N GLU A 58 19.28 -1.47 -3.31
CA GLU A 58 19.63 -2.84 -2.97
C GLU A 58 19.21 -3.82 -4.07
N ASN A 59 18.01 -3.65 -4.59
CA ASN A 59 17.43 -4.49 -5.65
C ASN A 59 16.50 -3.66 -6.54
N PRO A 60 16.96 -3.20 -7.71
CA PRO A 60 16.15 -2.40 -8.65
C PRO A 60 14.92 -3.13 -9.18
N ASP A 61 14.95 -4.47 -9.20
CA ASP A 61 13.86 -5.30 -9.71
C ASP A 61 12.87 -5.74 -8.60
N ALA A 62 13.02 -5.19 -7.39
CA ALA A 62 12.16 -5.55 -6.28
C ALA A 62 10.70 -5.14 -6.53
N GLU A 63 9.79 -6.01 -6.12
CA GLU A 63 8.38 -5.70 -5.96
C GLU A 63 8.10 -5.31 -4.51
N MET A 64 7.22 -4.34 -4.34
CA MET A 64 6.83 -3.83 -3.03
C MET A 64 5.35 -4.13 -2.75
N ILE A 65 5.09 -4.66 -1.57
CA ILE A 65 3.76 -4.65 -0.96
C ILE A 65 3.81 -3.65 0.20
N VAL A 66 3.10 -2.55 0.07
CA VAL A 66 2.95 -1.55 1.12
C VAL A 66 1.65 -1.80 1.86
N THR A 67 1.68 -1.82 3.19
CA THR A 67 0.51 -2.11 4.00
C THR A 67 0.54 -1.36 5.32
N PRO A 68 -0.62 -0.85 5.80
CA PRO A 68 -0.75 -0.41 7.18
C PRO A 68 -0.48 -1.55 8.17
N SER A 69 0.07 -1.22 9.32
CA SER A 69 0.41 -2.23 10.35
C SER A 69 -0.78 -2.68 11.21
N ASP A 70 -1.84 -1.90 11.24
CA ASP A 70 -2.99 -2.01 12.15
C ASP A 70 -4.24 -2.69 11.54
N HIS A 71 -4.16 -3.17 10.30
CA HIS A 71 -5.27 -3.84 9.65
C HIS A 71 -5.47 -5.27 10.16
N LEU A 72 -6.70 -5.62 10.50
CA LEU A 72 -7.13 -7.00 10.75
C LEU A 72 -7.66 -7.61 9.45
N ILE A 73 -7.07 -8.72 9.03
CA ILE A 73 -7.50 -9.49 7.86
C ILE A 73 -8.01 -10.84 8.36
N LEU A 74 -9.31 -11.07 8.19
CA LEU A 74 -9.99 -12.27 8.70
C LEU A 74 -9.83 -13.45 7.74
N ASN A 75 -9.96 -13.21 6.44
CA ASN A 75 -9.77 -14.25 5.41
C ASN A 75 -8.36 -14.17 4.83
N GLU A 76 -7.40 -14.85 5.49
CA GLU A 76 -6.00 -14.83 5.08
C GLU A 76 -5.76 -15.54 3.74
N ASP A 77 -6.58 -16.54 3.41
CA ASP A 77 -6.38 -17.34 2.20
C ASP A 77 -6.78 -16.55 0.95
N ASP A 78 -7.95 -15.92 0.96
CA ASP A 78 -8.37 -15.01 -0.13
C ASP A 78 -7.40 -13.83 -0.25
N PHE A 79 -6.97 -13.29 0.89
CA PHE A 79 -5.99 -12.20 0.90
C PHE A 79 -4.68 -12.59 0.20
N ARG A 80 -4.15 -13.79 0.48
CA ARG A 80 -2.92 -14.29 -0.17
C ARG A 80 -3.12 -14.47 -1.67
N THR A 81 -4.26 -14.99 -2.08
CA THR A 81 -4.61 -15.16 -3.50
C THR A 81 -4.61 -13.82 -4.22
N ILE A 82 -5.33 -12.83 -3.67
CA ILE A 82 -5.42 -11.48 -4.25
C ILE A 82 -4.03 -10.81 -4.34
N ILE A 83 -3.23 -10.88 -3.27
CA ILE A 83 -1.88 -10.31 -3.29
C ILE A 83 -0.99 -11.03 -4.31
N GLY A 84 -1.10 -12.35 -4.44
CA GLY A 84 -0.39 -13.12 -5.46
C GLY A 84 -0.74 -12.68 -6.88
N GLU A 85 -2.03 -12.52 -7.20
CA GLU A 85 -2.50 -12.01 -8.49
C GLU A 85 -2.00 -10.58 -8.77
N CYS A 86 -1.99 -9.73 -7.75
CA CYS A 86 -1.47 -8.36 -7.85
C CYS A 86 0.04 -8.34 -8.14
N LEU A 87 0.83 -9.19 -7.48
CA LEU A 87 2.27 -9.32 -7.76
C LEU A 87 2.52 -9.81 -9.18
N GLU A 88 1.84 -10.87 -9.62
CA GLU A 88 1.95 -11.37 -10.99
C GLU A 88 1.57 -10.31 -12.03
N PHE A 89 0.58 -9.47 -11.73
CA PHE A 89 0.20 -8.38 -12.62
C PHE A 89 1.26 -7.27 -12.64
N ALA A 90 1.77 -6.87 -11.48
CA ALA A 90 2.82 -5.86 -11.35
C ALA A 90 4.12 -6.29 -12.02
N ASP A 91 4.45 -7.60 -11.98
CA ASP A 91 5.63 -8.14 -12.67
C ASP A 91 5.54 -7.99 -14.20
N ARG A 92 4.36 -8.12 -14.76
CA ARG A 92 4.15 -8.06 -16.23
C ARG A 92 3.83 -6.65 -16.74
N HIS A 93 3.50 -5.71 -15.85
CA HIS A 93 3.00 -4.39 -16.24
C HIS A 93 3.61 -3.30 -15.36
N ASP A 94 3.94 -2.14 -15.95
CA ASP A 94 4.34 -0.95 -15.19
C ASP A 94 3.10 -0.29 -14.58
N ALA A 95 2.54 -0.91 -13.55
CA ALA A 95 1.30 -0.49 -12.92
C ALA A 95 1.48 -0.21 -11.43
N LEU A 96 0.74 0.78 -10.93
CA LEU A 96 0.56 1.02 -9.51
C LEU A 96 -0.81 0.45 -9.11
N LEU A 97 -0.79 -0.58 -8.27
CA LEU A 97 -1.99 -1.28 -7.84
C LEU A 97 -2.37 -0.88 -6.41
N THR A 98 -3.66 -0.86 -6.14
CA THR A 98 -4.21 -0.74 -4.79
C THR A 98 -5.31 -1.76 -4.58
N VAL A 99 -5.46 -2.26 -3.36
CA VAL A 99 -6.53 -3.19 -3.01
C VAL A 99 -7.77 -2.39 -2.60
N GLY A 100 -8.89 -2.63 -3.30
CA GLY A 100 -10.19 -2.08 -2.97
C GLY A 100 -11.00 -3.01 -2.07
N ILE A 101 -11.76 -2.44 -1.13
CA ILE A 101 -12.68 -3.18 -0.26
C ILE A 101 -14.11 -2.76 -0.60
N LYS A 102 -15.00 -3.71 -0.85
CA LYS A 102 -16.42 -3.42 -1.14
C LYS A 102 -17.06 -2.69 0.04
N PRO A 103 -17.59 -1.48 -0.14
CA PRO A 103 -18.21 -0.73 0.94
C PRO A 103 -19.49 -1.42 1.44
N THR A 104 -19.67 -1.44 2.76
CA THR A 104 -20.88 -1.95 3.41
C THR A 104 -21.72 -0.86 4.07
N ARG A 105 -21.18 0.36 4.14
CA ARG A 105 -21.81 1.55 4.72
C ARG A 105 -21.20 2.82 4.11
N PRO A 106 -21.87 3.99 4.23
CA PRO A 106 -21.32 5.25 3.74
C PRO A 106 -20.33 5.84 4.76
N ASP A 107 -19.10 5.33 4.77
CA ASP A 107 -18.06 5.77 5.71
C ASP A 107 -17.35 7.02 5.19
N THR A 108 -17.24 8.06 6.01
CA THR A 108 -16.56 9.33 5.68
C THR A 108 -15.09 9.36 6.10
N GLY A 109 -14.61 8.32 6.77
CA GLY A 109 -13.22 8.20 7.24
C GLY A 109 -12.27 7.57 6.24
N TYR A 110 -12.80 6.98 5.14
CA TYR A 110 -12.01 6.28 4.13
C TYR A 110 -11.94 7.03 2.81
N GLY A 111 -10.86 6.79 2.06
CA GLY A 111 -10.81 7.13 0.64
C GLY A 111 -11.64 6.15 -0.19
N TYR A 112 -12.21 6.63 -1.27
CA TYR A 112 -13.00 5.85 -2.23
C TYR A 112 -12.31 5.80 -3.59
N ILE A 113 -12.40 4.64 -4.24
CA ILE A 113 -11.81 4.36 -5.54
C ILE A 113 -12.94 4.00 -6.49
N GLN A 114 -13.13 4.78 -7.56
CA GLN A 114 -14.03 4.41 -8.64
C GLN A 114 -13.30 3.55 -9.67
N VAL A 115 -13.89 2.44 -10.07
CA VAL A 115 -13.34 1.54 -11.07
C VAL A 115 -14.06 1.61 -12.41
N SER A 116 -13.43 1.16 -13.49
CA SER A 116 -13.98 1.20 -14.84
C SER A 116 -14.99 0.09 -15.11
N ASP A 117 -14.81 -1.04 -14.46
CA ASP A 117 -15.52 -2.29 -14.67
C ASP A 117 -15.45 -3.13 -13.38
N ASP A 118 -16.05 -4.30 -13.38
CA ASP A 118 -16.11 -5.20 -12.21
C ASP A 118 -15.20 -6.43 -12.41
N HIS A 119 -14.00 -6.22 -12.98
CA HIS A 119 -12.98 -7.26 -13.06
C HIS A 119 -12.13 -7.31 -11.79
N THR A 120 -11.48 -8.45 -11.53
CA THR A 120 -10.59 -8.63 -10.37
C THR A 120 -9.49 -7.57 -10.32
N ILE A 121 -8.92 -7.21 -11.48
CA ILE A 121 -7.99 -6.09 -11.63
C ILE A 121 -8.61 -5.12 -12.62
N SER A 122 -9.01 -3.97 -12.13
CA SER A 122 -9.73 -2.94 -12.87
C SER A 122 -8.96 -1.62 -12.88
N LYS A 123 -9.14 -0.84 -13.94
CA LYS A 123 -8.54 0.48 -14.02
C LYS A 123 -9.26 1.46 -13.11
N VAL A 124 -8.50 2.20 -12.31
CA VAL A 124 -9.02 3.29 -11.47
C VAL A 124 -9.41 4.48 -12.35
N LYS A 125 -10.64 4.96 -12.20
CA LYS A 125 -11.12 6.20 -12.81
C LYS A 125 -10.76 7.42 -11.98
N CYS A 126 -11.03 7.35 -10.67
CA CYS A 126 -10.70 8.43 -9.76
C CYS A 126 -10.53 7.94 -8.32
N PHE A 127 -9.86 8.77 -7.52
CA PHE A 127 -9.81 8.68 -6.06
C PHE A 127 -10.57 9.85 -5.46
N THR A 128 -11.34 9.60 -4.39
CA THR A 128 -11.96 10.64 -3.58
C THR A 128 -11.61 10.39 -2.12
N GLU A 129 -10.83 11.27 -1.53
CA GLU A 129 -10.40 11.13 -0.14
C GLU A 129 -11.46 11.67 0.80
N LYS A 130 -11.92 10.85 1.73
CA LYS A 130 -12.81 11.21 2.86
C LYS A 130 -13.97 12.10 2.44
N PRO A 131 -14.91 11.61 1.60
CA PRO A 131 -16.04 12.39 1.14
C PRO A 131 -16.96 12.77 2.31
N ASP A 132 -17.83 13.74 2.11
CA ASP A 132 -18.95 13.97 3.02
C ASP A 132 -19.96 12.82 2.98
N LEU A 133 -20.92 12.85 3.90
CA LEU A 133 -21.87 11.75 4.06
C LEU A 133 -22.78 11.59 2.84
N GLU A 134 -23.20 12.66 2.21
CA GLU A 134 -24.09 12.65 1.04
C GLU A 134 -23.41 11.99 -0.15
N LEU A 135 -22.16 12.37 -0.40
CA LEU A 135 -21.35 11.79 -1.46
C LEU A 135 -21.00 10.31 -1.16
N ALA A 136 -20.69 9.97 0.09
CA ALA A 136 -20.44 8.58 0.49
C ALA A 136 -21.69 7.69 0.31
N GLN A 137 -22.88 8.20 0.59
CA GLN A 137 -24.15 7.52 0.33
C GLN A 137 -24.36 7.29 -1.19
N THR A 138 -24.06 8.29 -1.99
CA THR A 138 -24.12 8.19 -3.46
C THR A 138 -23.17 7.12 -3.96
N PHE A 139 -21.92 7.09 -3.49
CA PHE A 139 -20.93 6.08 -3.87
C PHE A 139 -21.37 4.66 -3.52
N LEU A 140 -21.97 4.48 -2.34
CA LEU A 140 -22.50 3.19 -1.94
C LEU A 140 -23.63 2.70 -2.86
N GLN A 141 -24.53 3.61 -3.28
CA GLN A 141 -25.67 3.29 -4.13
C GLN A 141 -25.28 2.93 -5.57
N THR A 142 -24.27 3.58 -6.13
CA THR A 142 -23.83 3.30 -7.51
C THR A 142 -23.18 1.93 -7.66
N GLY A 143 -22.56 1.41 -6.58
CA GLY A 143 -21.88 0.11 -6.60
C GLY A 143 -20.53 0.08 -7.34
N GLU A 144 -20.11 1.20 -7.95
CA GLU A 144 -18.86 1.34 -8.73
C GLU A 144 -17.66 1.71 -7.86
N PHE A 145 -17.88 1.97 -6.56
CA PHE A 145 -16.84 2.46 -5.66
C PHE A 145 -16.41 1.40 -4.66
N TYR A 146 -15.12 1.44 -4.32
CA TYR A 146 -14.48 0.61 -3.30
C TYR A 146 -13.78 1.52 -2.29
N TRP A 147 -13.69 1.11 -1.03
CA TRP A 147 -12.80 1.77 -0.07
C TRP A 147 -11.35 1.51 -0.44
N ASN A 148 -10.52 2.54 -0.39
CA ASN A 148 -9.07 2.38 -0.46
C ASN A 148 -8.58 1.71 0.84
N SER A 149 -8.06 0.49 0.73
CA SER A 149 -7.53 -0.23 1.88
C SER A 149 -6.19 0.32 2.39
N GLY A 150 -5.52 1.18 1.62
CA GLY A 150 -4.14 1.59 1.91
C GLY A 150 -3.10 0.50 1.65
N ILE A 151 -3.49 -0.61 1.01
CA ILE A 151 -2.58 -1.65 0.56
C ILE A 151 -2.24 -1.40 -0.89
N PHE A 152 -0.95 -1.29 -1.20
CA PHE A 152 -0.46 -0.97 -2.53
C PHE A 152 0.58 -1.99 -2.98
N ILE A 153 0.61 -2.29 -4.27
CA ILE A 153 1.55 -3.23 -4.87
C ILE A 153 2.11 -2.65 -6.18
N TRP A 154 3.42 -2.71 -6.35
CA TRP A 154 4.12 -2.22 -7.54
C TRP A 154 5.57 -2.69 -7.62
N LYS A 155 6.20 -2.55 -8.77
CA LYS A 155 7.67 -2.57 -8.89
C LYS A 155 8.26 -1.31 -8.27
N VAL A 156 9.40 -1.45 -7.59
CA VAL A 156 10.08 -0.30 -6.99
C VAL A 156 10.43 0.79 -8.00
N GLN A 157 10.79 0.41 -9.22
CA GLN A 157 11.08 1.35 -10.31
C GLN A 157 9.83 2.16 -10.70
N ALA A 158 8.67 1.52 -10.81
CA ALA A 158 7.41 2.17 -11.20
C ALA A 158 7.00 3.28 -10.21
N ILE A 159 7.06 3.00 -8.90
CA ILE A 159 6.73 4.00 -7.89
C ILE A 159 7.77 5.13 -7.82
N VAL A 160 9.05 4.82 -7.97
CA VAL A 160 10.11 5.86 -7.99
C VAL A 160 9.96 6.77 -9.20
N GLU A 161 9.61 6.23 -10.37
CA GLU A 161 9.31 7.05 -11.55
C GLU A 161 8.08 7.94 -11.34
N ALA A 162 7.04 7.40 -10.70
CA ALA A 162 5.87 8.17 -10.33
C ALA A 162 6.22 9.32 -9.36
N PHE A 163 7.07 9.10 -8.36
CA PHE A 163 7.55 10.17 -7.48
C PHE A 163 8.34 11.23 -8.24
N ARG A 164 9.25 10.84 -9.13
CA ARG A 164 10.00 11.79 -9.97
C ARG A 164 9.09 12.68 -10.80
N LYS A 165 8.05 12.10 -11.36
CA LYS A 165 7.15 12.79 -12.27
C LYS A 165 6.12 13.68 -11.56
N TYR A 166 5.56 13.21 -10.46
CA TYR A 166 4.39 13.83 -9.84
C TYR A 166 4.67 14.50 -8.49
N LEU A 167 5.76 14.13 -7.82
CA LEU A 167 6.17 14.66 -6.53
C LEU A 167 7.69 14.92 -6.51
N PRO A 168 8.20 15.81 -7.39
CA PRO A 168 9.65 16.04 -7.55
C PRO A 168 10.33 16.52 -6.25
N GLU A 169 9.60 17.18 -5.37
CA GLU A 169 10.10 17.62 -4.06
C GLU A 169 10.43 16.46 -3.10
N HIS A 170 9.93 15.26 -3.35
CA HIS A 170 10.25 14.05 -2.58
C HIS A 170 11.35 13.21 -3.23
N HIS A 171 11.93 13.68 -4.32
CA HIS A 171 13.01 13.00 -5.04
C HIS A 171 14.39 13.59 -4.70
N ALA A 172 14.44 14.79 -4.11
CA ALA A 172 15.69 15.51 -3.82
C ALA A 172 16.39 14.93 -2.53
#